data_a81e171248ede644f12fb8f2355b72a5
#
_entry.id   a81e171248ede644f12fb8f2355b72a5
#
_cell.length_a   1.000
_cell.length_b   1.000
_cell.length_c   1.000
_cell.angle_alpha   90.00
_cell.angle_beta   90.00
_cell.angle_gamma   90.00
#
_symmetry.space_group_name_H-M   'P 1'
#
loop_
_entity.id
_entity.type
_entity.pdbx_description
1 polymer ?
#
loop_
_entity_poly.entity_id
_entity_poly.type
_entity_poly.pdbx_seq_one_letter_code
_entity_poly.pdbx_strand_id
1 'polypeptide(L)'
;EPGLYRENVHGIRCENLELTTEAMTTEFGNFYRFETLTLCPFDLSLFDVDMMTDAEIEWVNDYHRMVRSRLTPMLNSAQRTWLEKKTQPLTRN
;
A
#
# COMPACT_ATOMS: atom_id res chain seq x y z
N GLU A 1 1.09 5.76 -10.54
CA GLU A 1 2.54 5.65 -10.80
C GLU A 1 3.34 6.91 -10.39
N PRO A 2 3.13 7.50 -9.21
CA PRO A 2 3.96 8.65 -8.82
C PRO A 2 5.43 8.24 -8.73
N GLY A 3 6.31 9.06 -9.28
CA GLY A 3 7.72 8.74 -9.34
C GLY A 3 8.62 9.96 -9.34
N LEU A 4 9.82 9.79 -8.85
CA LEU A 4 10.91 10.75 -8.87
C LEU A 4 12.08 10.15 -9.65
N TYR A 5 12.57 10.89 -10.64
CA TYR A 5 13.67 10.43 -11.51
C TYR A 5 14.80 11.45 -11.53
N ARG A 6 16.01 10.94 -11.40
CA ARG A 6 17.21 11.73 -11.57
C ARG A 6 18.06 11.08 -12.67
N GLU A 7 18.23 11.77 -13.78
CA GLU A 7 18.91 11.26 -14.96
C GLU A 7 20.29 10.69 -14.61
N ASN A 8 20.56 9.47 -15.10
CA ASN A 8 21.81 8.72 -14.89
C ASN A 8 22.14 8.42 -13.41
N VAL A 9 21.21 8.60 -12.48
CA VAL A 9 21.44 8.35 -11.04
C VAL A 9 20.46 7.31 -10.51
N HIS A 10 19.17 7.61 -10.49
CA HIS A 10 18.14 6.70 -9.97
C HIS A 10 16.73 7.07 -10.44
N GLY A 11 15.82 6.14 -10.26
CA GLY A 11 14.37 6.35 -10.32
C GLY A 11 13.69 5.62 -9.18
N ILE A 12 12.68 6.25 -8.59
CA ILE A 12 11.87 5.68 -7.51
C ILE A 12 10.41 5.87 -7.87
N ARG A 13 9.62 4.78 -7.83
CA ARG A 13 8.17 4.82 -7.95
C ARG A 13 7.54 4.18 -6.72
N CYS A 14 6.41 4.76 -6.29
CA CYS A 14 5.54 4.17 -5.28
C CYS A 14 4.18 3.95 -5.94
N GLU A 15 3.90 2.74 -6.37
CA GLU A 15 2.75 2.44 -7.21
C GLU A 15 2.09 1.11 -6.87
N ASN A 16 0.79 1.04 -7.11
CA ASN A 16 0.01 -0.19 -7.12
C ASN A 16 -0.85 -0.23 -8.38
N LEU A 17 -1.18 -1.43 -8.84
CA LEU A 17 -2.20 -1.63 -9.85
C LEU A 17 -3.57 -1.50 -9.21
N GLU A 18 -4.41 -0.63 -9.76
CA GLU A 18 -5.74 -0.31 -9.24
C GLU A 18 -6.81 -0.67 -10.26
N LEU A 19 -7.89 -1.27 -9.80
CA LEU A 19 -9.08 -1.54 -10.58
C LEU A 19 -10.19 -0.57 -10.18
N THR A 20 -10.74 0.15 -11.16
CA THR A 20 -11.92 0.99 -10.92
C THR A 20 -13.15 0.10 -10.76
N THR A 21 -13.84 0.23 -9.63
CA THR A 21 -15.07 -0.51 -9.31
C THR A 21 -16.20 0.45 -8.94
N GLU A 22 -17.43 -0.03 -9.04
CA GLU A 22 -18.59 0.76 -8.60
C GLU A 22 -18.58 0.89 -7.06
N ALA A 23 -18.84 2.11 -6.57
CA ALA A 23 -18.95 2.41 -5.16
C ALA A 23 -20.41 2.57 -4.74
N MET A 24 -21.12 3.50 -5.39
CA MET A 24 -22.53 3.78 -5.09
C MET A 24 -23.21 4.51 -6.26
N THR A 25 -24.53 4.44 -6.31
CA THR A 25 -25.37 5.25 -7.18
C THR A 25 -26.27 6.15 -6.30
N THR A 26 -26.30 7.42 -6.64
CA THR A 26 -27.17 8.42 -5.98
C THR A 26 -27.96 9.21 -7.02
N GLU A 27 -28.80 10.17 -6.59
CA GLU A 27 -29.48 11.10 -7.49
C GLU A 27 -28.52 11.95 -8.31
N PHE A 28 -27.26 12.09 -7.87
CA PHE A 28 -26.22 12.84 -8.57
C PHE A 28 -25.42 12.00 -9.58
N GLY A 29 -25.69 10.70 -9.70
CA GLY A 29 -25.06 9.81 -10.65
C GLY A 29 -24.37 8.60 -10.02
N ASN A 30 -23.53 7.94 -10.83
CA ASN A 30 -22.76 6.79 -10.43
C ASN A 30 -21.39 7.23 -9.93
N PHE A 31 -20.98 6.71 -8.77
CA PHE A 31 -19.67 6.97 -8.18
C PHE A 31 -18.83 5.70 -8.14
N TYR A 32 -17.53 5.86 -8.29
CA TYR A 32 -16.57 4.78 -8.40
C TYR A 32 -15.52 4.87 -7.30
N ARG A 33 -14.81 3.78 -7.08
CA ARG A 33 -13.66 3.68 -6.18
C ARG A 33 -12.58 2.83 -6.82
N PHE A 34 -11.40 2.82 -6.20
CA PHE A 34 -10.31 1.94 -6.60
C PHE A 34 -10.22 0.73 -5.67
N GLU A 35 -10.02 -0.44 -6.29
CA GLU A 35 -9.62 -1.66 -5.60
C GLU A 35 -8.16 -1.93 -5.92
N THR A 36 -7.32 -2.03 -4.89
CA THR A 36 -5.90 -2.31 -5.07
C THR A 36 -5.68 -3.78 -5.38
N LEU A 37 -5.04 -4.08 -6.52
CA LEU A 37 -4.77 -5.44 -6.98
C LEU A 37 -3.37 -5.91 -6.60
N THR A 38 -2.38 -5.02 -6.50
CA THR A 38 -1.01 -5.37 -6.11
C THR A 38 -0.98 -5.80 -4.65
N LEU A 39 -0.42 -6.98 -4.37
CA LEU A 39 -0.25 -7.52 -3.03
C LEU A 39 1.24 -7.66 -2.73
N CYS A 40 1.88 -6.55 -2.38
CA CYS A 40 3.30 -6.48 -2.03
C CYS A 40 3.51 -5.42 -0.96
N PRO A 41 4.23 -5.73 0.13
CA PRO A 41 4.55 -4.71 1.13
C PRO A 41 5.38 -3.58 0.54
N PHE A 42 5.04 -2.34 0.89
CA PHE A 42 5.96 -1.22 0.69
C PHE A 42 7.16 -1.34 1.63
N ASP A 43 8.31 -0.85 1.20
CA ASP A 43 9.46 -0.75 2.09
C ASP A 43 9.30 0.45 3.02
N LEU A 44 8.94 0.17 4.27
CA LEU A 44 8.66 1.20 5.27
C LEU A 44 9.88 2.07 5.60
N SER A 45 11.09 1.58 5.34
CA SER A 45 12.32 2.36 5.57
C SER A 45 12.47 3.56 4.63
N LEU A 46 11.68 3.58 3.55
CA LEU A 46 11.69 4.65 2.56
C LEU A 46 10.64 5.75 2.82
N PHE A 47 9.77 5.57 3.82
CA PHE A 47 8.77 6.58 4.18
C PHE A 47 9.32 7.58 5.18
N ASP A 48 9.15 8.86 4.87
CA ASP A 48 9.36 9.94 5.83
C ASP A 48 8.03 10.25 6.52
N VAL A 49 7.85 9.68 7.71
CA VAL A 49 6.59 9.77 8.45
C VAL A 49 6.25 11.19 8.90
N ASP A 50 7.26 12.07 9.01
CA ASP A 50 7.04 13.46 9.39
C ASP A 50 6.41 14.28 8.25
N MET A 51 6.55 13.80 7.02
CA MET A 51 5.89 14.38 5.84
C MET A 51 4.50 13.81 5.56
N MET A 52 4.09 12.75 6.26
CA MET A 52 2.81 12.07 6.03
C MET A 52 1.72 12.60 6.97
N THR A 53 0.50 12.67 6.49
CA THR A 53 -0.68 12.87 7.32
C THR A 53 -1.03 11.58 8.08
N ASP A 54 -1.83 11.71 9.14
CA ASP A 54 -2.31 10.54 9.90
C ASP A 54 -3.15 9.61 9.01
N ALA A 55 -3.95 10.15 8.11
CA ALA A 55 -4.75 9.39 7.18
C ALA A 55 -3.90 8.58 6.19
N GLU A 56 -2.76 9.12 5.73
CA GLU A 56 -1.83 8.40 4.86
C GLU A 56 -1.11 7.27 5.60
N ILE A 57 -0.70 7.50 6.85
CA ILE A 57 -0.12 6.46 7.70
C ILE A 57 -1.13 5.32 7.94
N GLU A 58 -2.36 5.66 8.26
CA GLU A 58 -3.44 4.68 8.46
C GLU A 58 -3.72 3.89 7.18
N TRP A 59 -3.75 4.57 6.02
CA TRP A 59 -3.93 3.91 4.72
C TRP A 59 -2.83 2.88 4.44
N VAL A 60 -1.56 3.21 4.69
CA VAL A 60 -0.44 2.27 4.52
C VAL A 60 -0.60 1.08 5.46
N ASN A 61 -0.97 1.33 6.72
CA ASN A 61 -1.16 0.27 7.71
C ASN A 61 -2.33 -0.65 7.35
N ASP A 62 -3.45 -0.10 6.87
CA ASP A 62 -4.59 -0.88 6.37
C ASP A 62 -4.22 -1.72 5.17
N TYR A 63 -3.50 -1.13 4.23
CA TYR A 63 -2.99 -1.85 3.07
C TYR A 63 -2.08 -3.02 3.46
N HIS A 64 -1.15 -2.80 4.38
CA HIS A 64 -0.27 -3.87 4.86
C HIS A 64 -1.02 -4.96 5.64
N ARG A 65 -2.07 -4.62 6.39
CA ARG A 65 -2.96 -5.61 7.03
C ARG A 65 -3.67 -6.47 6.00
N MET A 66 -4.16 -5.86 4.93
CA MET A 66 -4.80 -6.57 3.82
C MET A 66 -3.82 -7.51 3.10
N VAL A 67 -2.62 -7.04 2.76
CA VAL A 67 -1.57 -7.83 2.12
C VAL A 67 -1.22 -9.04 2.99
N ARG A 68 -1.00 -8.84 4.28
CA ARG A 68 -0.70 -9.92 5.23
C ARG A 68 -1.83 -10.93 5.30
N SER A 69 -3.06 -10.47 5.43
CA SER A 69 -4.24 -11.33 5.52
C SER A 69 -4.42 -12.22 4.29
N ARG A 70 -4.22 -11.65 3.11
CA ARG A 70 -4.42 -12.38 1.86
C ARG A 70 -3.28 -13.32 1.49
N LEU A 71 -2.03 -12.95 1.79
CA LEU A 71 -0.86 -13.73 1.39
C LEU A 71 -0.47 -14.82 2.41
N THR A 72 -0.68 -14.59 3.70
CA THR A 72 -0.27 -15.54 4.76
C THR A 72 -0.72 -16.98 4.52
N PRO A 73 -1.97 -17.26 4.08
CA PRO A 73 -2.41 -18.64 3.83
C PRO A 73 -1.64 -19.36 2.73
N MET A 74 -1.01 -18.63 1.82
CA MET A 74 -0.28 -19.18 0.67
C MET A 74 1.22 -19.35 0.92
N LEU A 75 1.72 -18.95 2.08
CA LEU A 75 3.13 -18.88 2.40
C LEU A 75 3.55 -19.97 3.39
N ASN A 76 4.80 -20.43 3.28
CA ASN A 76 5.41 -21.29 4.28
C ASN A 76 5.83 -20.48 5.54
N SER A 77 6.27 -21.18 6.59
CA SER A 77 6.61 -20.60 7.88
C SER A 77 7.66 -19.47 7.79
N ALA A 78 8.74 -19.68 7.06
CA ALA A 78 9.80 -18.67 6.90
C ALA A 78 9.31 -17.42 6.15
N GLN A 79 8.52 -17.63 5.11
CA GLN A 79 7.91 -16.55 4.33
C GLN A 79 6.90 -15.74 5.15
N ARG A 80 6.10 -16.40 5.99
CA ARG A 80 5.16 -15.72 6.91
C ARG A 80 5.89 -14.82 7.89
N THR A 81 6.97 -15.29 8.47
CA THR A 81 7.81 -14.51 9.40
C THR A 81 8.38 -13.27 8.69
N TRP A 82 8.87 -13.44 7.46
CA TRP A 82 9.35 -12.32 6.64
C TRP A 82 8.24 -11.31 6.35
N LEU A 83 7.06 -11.78 5.90
CA LEU A 83 5.91 -10.92 5.59
C LEU A 83 5.45 -10.15 6.82
N GLU A 84 5.34 -10.81 7.96
CA GLU A 84 4.96 -10.19 9.22
C GLU A 84 5.93 -9.07 9.62
N LYS A 85 7.23 -9.30 9.46
CA LYS A 85 8.26 -8.29 9.71
C LYS A 85 8.11 -7.10 8.76
N LYS A 86 7.84 -7.34 7.47
CA LYS A 86 7.72 -6.30 6.44
C LYS A 86 6.40 -5.52 6.48
N THR A 87 5.42 -6.02 7.21
CA THR A 87 4.10 -5.39 7.32
C THR A 87 3.81 -4.89 8.75
N GLN A 88 4.85 -4.59 9.52
CA GLN A 88 4.69 -3.97 10.83
C GLN A 88 4.04 -2.57 10.70
N PRO A 89 3.31 -2.11 11.71
CA PRO A 89 2.70 -0.79 11.68
C PRO A 89 3.74 0.32 11.47
N LEU A 90 3.44 1.22 10.56
CA LEU A 90 4.16 2.49 10.41
C LEU A 90 3.65 3.45 11.47
N THR A 91 4.55 4.01 12.25
CA THR A 91 4.22 4.93 13.36
C THR A 91 5.12 6.14 13.34
N ARG A 92 4.62 7.27 13.86
CA ARG A 92 5.49 8.39 14.24
C ARG A 92 6.15 8.08 15.58
N ASN A 93 7.39 8.49 15.67
CA ASN A 93 8.14 8.42 16.92
C ASN A 93 7.75 9.56 17.86
#